data_ca621c154f0c1f5a1e06b2b05f81e4a2
#
_entry.id   ca621c154f0c1f5a1e06b2b05f81e4a2
#
_cell.length_a   1.000
_cell.length_b   1.000
_cell.length_c   1.000
_cell.angle_alpha   90.00
_cell.angle_beta   90.00
_cell.angle_gamma   90.00
#
_symmetry.space_group_name_H-M   'P 1'
#
loop_
_entity.id
_entity.type
_entity.pdbx_description
1 polymer ?
#
loop_
_entity_poly.entity_id
_entity_poly.type
_entity_poly.pdbx_seq_one_letter_code
_entity_poly.pdbx_strand_id
1 'polypeptide(L)'
;MIKTIKKLFVNNKQQTVKVRDLTRYKDILKPLFELPVHNSWLDDETIDKIMRDGTVIAAIGNRKASTLKKEILIECENSSCKEALEDAFSFNVIDSILDIPYYGFGVYEINWSVNNGIIIPTLHERDYKNFILDNGKLKFNGLGFAEDIPFDKAIAATYKSKPNKPYGQPLIQTLFWLVEFKNASLQFWVELLERFGTPWVIGKTEGDKNALADEIYNMLGGDGAVLDTEDEIKIETVKDGGNFKELVEYIDNQIREVILGGNLTANVQGGSLAAANVHNAVREDLAQADENIVNQIIRELIWTFQKVNNTQHQIKG
;
A
#
# COMPACT_ATOMS: atom_id res chain seq x y z
N MET A 1 -12.85 -13.24 -46.09
CA MET A 1 -13.01 -13.29 -44.65
C MET A 1 -13.84 -14.47 -44.14
N ILE A 2 -14.93 -14.83 -44.80
CA ILE A 2 -15.82 -15.97 -44.45
C ILE A 2 -15.14 -17.34 -44.53
N LYS A 3 -14.17 -17.55 -45.43
CA LYS A 3 -13.43 -18.83 -45.54
C LYS A 3 -12.48 -19.13 -44.40
N THR A 4 -12.04 -18.12 -43.65
CA THR A 4 -11.12 -18.29 -42.51
C THR A 4 -11.85 -18.75 -41.23
N ILE A 5 -13.09 -18.32 -41.07
CA ILE A 5 -13.92 -18.71 -39.92
C ILE A 5 -14.40 -20.16 -40.04
N LYS A 6 -14.73 -20.64 -41.24
CA LYS A 6 -15.09 -22.06 -41.48
C LYS A 6 -13.95 -23.05 -41.11
N LYS A 7 -12.70 -22.64 -41.14
CA LYS A 7 -11.56 -23.50 -40.78
C LYS A 7 -11.36 -23.64 -39.28
N LEU A 8 -11.91 -22.74 -38.48
CA LEU A 8 -11.82 -22.76 -36.99
C LEU A 8 -12.78 -23.76 -36.36
N PHE A 9 -13.90 -24.10 -37.02
CA PHE A 9 -14.92 -24.97 -36.44
C PHE A 9 -14.91 -26.43 -36.95
N VAL A 10 -14.07 -26.80 -37.92
CA VAL A 10 -14.09 -28.15 -38.56
C VAL A 10 -12.87 -29.02 -38.19
N ASN A 11 -11.90 -28.52 -37.45
CA ASN A 11 -10.80 -29.36 -37.00
C ASN A 11 -11.11 -29.95 -35.61
N ASN A 12 -11.80 -31.07 -35.61
CA ASN A 12 -12.06 -31.93 -34.46
C ASN A 12 -10.78 -32.69 -34.02
N LYS A 13 -9.71 -31.95 -33.71
CA LYS A 13 -8.64 -32.44 -32.82
C LYS A 13 -9.02 -31.92 -31.46
N GLN A 14 -9.24 -32.86 -30.53
CA GLN A 14 -9.26 -32.57 -29.11
C GLN A 14 -8.11 -31.60 -28.80
N GLN A 15 -8.39 -30.31 -28.81
CA GLN A 15 -7.53 -29.36 -28.16
C GLN A 15 -7.68 -29.72 -26.66
N THR A 16 -6.73 -30.49 -26.17
CA THR A 16 -6.49 -30.52 -24.74
C THR A 16 -6.46 -29.05 -24.34
N VAL A 17 -7.51 -28.64 -23.61
CA VAL A 17 -7.52 -27.38 -22.91
C VAL A 17 -6.23 -27.38 -22.11
N LYS A 18 -5.23 -26.63 -22.55
CA LYS A 18 -4.06 -26.40 -21.69
C LYS A 18 -4.63 -25.80 -20.44
N VAL A 19 -4.69 -26.63 -19.40
CA VAL A 19 -4.94 -26.13 -18.05
C VAL A 19 -3.99 -24.97 -17.91
N ARG A 20 -4.54 -23.77 -17.75
CA ARG A 20 -3.74 -22.53 -17.58
C ARG A 20 -2.70 -22.85 -16.51
N ASP A 21 -1.47 -22.77 -16.93
CA ASP A 21 -0.33 -23.18 -16.16
C ASP A 21 -0.38 -22.49 -14.80
N LEU A 22 -0.44 -23.25 -13.73
CA LEU A 22 -0.36 -22.73 -12.35
C LEU A 22 0.97 -22.00 -12.07
N THR A 23 1.88 -21.98 -13.06
CA THR A 23 3.10 -21.16 -13.02
C THR A 23 2.80 -19.69 -12.76
N ARG A 24 1.68 -19.15 -13.24
CA ARG A 24 1.29 -17.76 -12.95
C ARG A 24 1.06 -17.53 -11.45
N TYR A 25 0.52 -18.52 -10.73
CA TYR A 25 0.41 -18.47 -9.27
C TYR A 25 1.77 -18.62 -8.59
N LYS A 26 2.68 -19.41 -9.15
CA LYS A 26 4.05 -19.53 -8.66
C LYS A 26 4.78 -18.20 -8.82
N ASP A 27 4.56 -17.46 -9.90
CA ASP A 27 5.20 -16.16 -10.14
C ASP A 27 4.63 -15.08 -9.19
N ILE A 28 3.34 -15.16 -8.84
CA ILE A 28 2.74 -14.30 -7.80
C ILE A 28 3.24 -14.70 -6.39
N LEU A 29 3.43 -16.00 -6.14
CA LEU A 29 3.86 -16.51 -4.85
C LEU A 29 5.40 -16.53 -4.68
N LYS A 30 6.16 -16.47 -5.78
CA LYS A 30 7.61 -16.48 -5.76
C LYS A 30 8.23 -15.39 -4.88
N PRO A 31 7.77 -14.12 -4.96
CA PRO A 31 8.22 -13.08 -4.05
C PRO A 31 7.93 -13.37 -2.56
N LEU A 32 6.87 -14.18 -2.22
CA LEU A 32 6.59 -14.59 -0.84
C LEU A 32 7.75 -15.34 -0.18
N PHE A 33 8.45 -16.13 -0.97
CA PHE A 33 9.55 -16.97 -0.49
C PHE A 33 10.91 -16.34 -0.73
N GLU A 34 10.96 -15.33 -1.63
CA GLU A 34 12.18 -14.64 -2.04
C GLU A 34 12.27 -13.21 -1.50
N LEU A 35 11.37 -12.78 -0.58
CA LEU A 35 11.52 -11.49 0.09
C LEU A 35 12.88 -11.47 0.78
N PRO A 36 13.83 -10.69 0.29
CA PRO A 36 15.17 -10.71 0.81
C PRO A 36 15.15 -10.24 2.25
N VAL A 37 15.79 -10.99 3.09
CA VAL A 37 15.88 -10.74 4.54
C VAL A 37 16.71 -9.48 4.84
N HIS A 38 17.44 -8.96 3.86
CA HIS A 38 18.35 -7.83 3.99
C HIS A 38 18.09 -6.73 2.96
N ASN A 39 17.79 -5.52 3.43
CA ASN A 39 17.87 -4.22 2.72
C ASN A 39 17.19 -4.11 1.34
N SER A 40 16.48 -5.12 0.88
CA SER A 40 15.72 -5.00 -0.34
C SER A 40 14.39 -4.39 0.00
N TRP A 41 14.39 -3.13 -0.09
CA TRP A 41 13.20 -2.33 -0.23
C TRP A 41 12.48 -2.79 -1.50
N LEU A 42 11.18 -2.89 -1.43
CA LEU A 42 10.37 -3.05 -2.63
C LEU A 42 10.76 -1.93 -3.61
N ASP A 43 10.74 -2.22 -4.90
CA ASP A 43 10.98 -1.19 -5.90
C ASP A 43 9.89 -0.10 -5.85
N ASP A 44 10.21 1.08 -6.37
CA ASP A 44 9.32 2.25 -6.28
C ASP A 44 7.99 2.02 -6.98
N GLU A 45 7.97 1.27 -8.09
CA GLU A 45 6.75 0.96 -8.82
C GLU A 45 5.82 0.08 -7.98
N THR A 46 6.36 -0.90 -7.28
CA THR A 46 5.60 -1.77 -6.37
C THR A 46 5.08 -1.00 -5.17
N ILE A 47 5.91 -0.14 -4.57
CA ILE A 47 5.51 0.74 -3.47
C ILE A 47 4.35 1.64 -3.93
N ASP A 48 4.49 2.28 -5.08
CA ASP A 48 3.47 3.15 -5.65
C ASP A 48 2.14 2.41 -5.89
N LYS A 49 2.19 1.18 -6.39
CA LYS A 49 0.98 0.35 -6.57
C LYS A 49 0.27 0.11 -5.24
N ILE A 50 1.01 -0.24 -4.19
CA ILE A 50 0.45 -0.47 -2.86
C ILE A 50 -0.19 0.82 -2.33
N MET A 51 0.55 1.94 -2.41
CA MET A 51 0.11 3.22 -1.87
C MET A 51 -1.05 3.85 -2.65
N ARG A 52 -1.32 3.40 -3.89
CA ARG A 52 -2.49 3.81 -4.70
C ARG A 52 -3.75 2.99 -4.43
N ASP A 53 -3.67 1.91 -3.67
CA ASP A 53 -4.88 1.17 -3.30
C ASP A 53 -5.81 2.02 -2.43
N GLY A 54 -7.09 2.08 -2.79
CA GLY A 54 -8.04 2.97 -2.14
C GLY A 54 -8.24 2.67 -0.65
N THR A 55 -8.18 1.40 -0.25
CA THR A 55 -8.31 0.98 1.15
C THR A 55 -7.06 1.34 1.94
N VAL A 56 -5.89 1.20 1.33
CA VAL A 56 -4.61 1.58 1.93
C VAL A 56 -4.57 3.10 2.16
N ILE A 57 -4.84 3.91 1.13
CA ILE A 57 -4.85 5.39 1.24
C ILE A 57 -5.79 5.85 2.36
N ALA A 58 -7.02 5.33 2.36
CA ALA A 58 -8.02 5.72 3.34
C ALA A 58 -7.61 5.34 4.78
N ALA A 59 -7.07 4.14 4.96
CA ALA A 59 -6.64 3.67 6.27
C ALA A 59 -5.42 4.44 6.80
N ILE A 60 -4.42 4.72 5.94
CA ILE A 60 -3.25 5.55 6.28
C ILE A 60 -3.69 6.96 6.68
N GLY A 61 -4.54 7.61 5.87
CA GLY A 61 -5.05 8.94 6.16
C GLY A 61 -5.78 8.99 7.51
N ASN A 62 -6.62 8.00 7.80
CA ASN A 62 -7.33 7.89 9.08
C ASN A 62 -6.37 7.72 10.27
N ARG A 63 -5.30 6.93 10.14
CA ARG A 63 -4.30 6.73 11.19
C ARG A 63 -3.53 8.02 11.44
N LYS A 64 -2.96 8.63 10.40
CA LYS A 64 -2.21 9.89 10.50
C LYS A 64 -3.05 11.02 11.11
N ALA A 65 -4.32 11.16 10.69
CA ALA A 65 -5.21 12.20 11.17
C ALA A 65 -5.39 12.20 12.70
N SER A 66 -5.23 11.06 13.36
CA SER A 66 -5.34 10.96 14.82
C SER A 66 -4.17 11.66 15.53
N THR A 67 -2.97 11.57 14.97
CA THR A 67 -1.74 12.18 15.51
C THR A 67 -1.59 13.62 15.02
N LEU A 68 -1.91 13.92 13.76
CA LEU A 68 -1.82 15.27 13.18
C LEU A 68 -2.74 16.31 13.86
N LYS A 69 -3.74 15.86 14.62
CA LYS A 69 -4.61 16.78 15.42
C LYS A 69 -3.93 17.32 16.66
N LYS A 70 -2.84 16.68 17.10
CA LYS A 70 -2.17 17.03 18.34
C LYS A 70 -1.16 18.14 18.08
N GLU A 71 -1.13 19.10 18.98
CA GLU A 71 -0.16 20.18 18.96
C GLU A 71 1.18 19.70 19.54
N ILE A 72 2.27 20.11 18.90
CA ILE A 72 3.62 19.91 19.46
C ILE A 72 3.87 21.04 20.44
N LEU A 73 4.14 20.69 21.69
CA LEU A 73 4.48 21.65 22.72
C LEU A 73 5.94 21.40 23.15
N ILE A 74 6.79 22.39 22.91
CA ILE A 74 8.20 22.37 23.32
C ILE A 74 8.37 23.35 24.48
N GLU A 75 8.83 22.86 25.61
CA GLU A 75 9.18 23.72 26.74
C GLU A 75 10.61 24.24 26.58
N CYS A 76 10.77 25.54 26.56
CA CYS A 76 12.05 26.22 26.47
C CYS A 76 11.98 27.54 27.25
N GLU A 77 13.05 27.88 28.01
CA GLU A 77 13.14 29.12 28.76
C GLU A 77 13.17 30.36 27.84
N ASN A 78 13.77 30.22 26.65
CA ASN A 78 13.87 31.29 25.67
C ASN A 78 12.75 31.10 24.60
N SER A 79 11.89 32.11 24.51
CA SER A 79 10.76 32.08 23.55
C SER A 79 11.19 31.97 22.07
N SER A 80 12.31 32.63 21.69
CA SER A 80 12.81 32.53 20.33
C SER A 80 13.38 31.14 19.99
N CYS A 81 13.97 30.43 20.97
CA CYS A 81 14.40 29.04 20.82
C CYS A 81 13.20 28.12 20.72
N LYS A 82 12.17 28.36 21.52
CA LYS A 82 10.93 27.60 21.50
C LYS A 82 10.28 27.69 20.10
N GLU A 83 10.04 28.91 19.64
CA GLU A 83 9.43 29.18 18.34
C GLU A 83 10.24 28.56 17.19
N ALA A 84 11.56 28.72 17.18
CA ALA A 84 12.44 28.12 16.16
C ALA A 84 12.38 26.56 16.13
N LEU A 85 12.24 25.92 17.28
CA LEU A 85 12.12 24.48 17.36
C LEU A 85 10.71 23.99 16.96
N GLU A 86 9.66 24.72 17.34
CA GLU A 86 8.29 24.41 16.94
C GLU A 86 8.10 24.58 15.42
N ASP A 87 8.66 25.64 14.83
CA ASP A 87 8.62 25.91 13.40
C ASP A 87 9.34 24.84 12.56
N ALA A 88 10.37 24.18 13.12
CA ALA A 88 11.04 23.09 12.44
C ALA A 88 10.11 21.88 12.18
N PHE A 89 9.04 21.73 12.96
CA PHE A 89 8.04 20.67 12.84
C PHE A 89 6.77 21.16 12.13
N SER A 90 6.92 21.65 10.91
CA SER A 90 5.79 21.99 10.06
C SER A 90 4.87 20.79 9.85
N PHE A 91 3.62 21.05 9.48
CA PHE A 91 2.65 20.00 9.15
C PHE A 91 3.21 18.95 8.19
N ASN A 92 3.90 19.37 7.13
CA ASN A 92 4.49 18.46 6.14
C ASN A 92 5.59 17.58 6.74
N VAL A 93 6.40 18.11 7.65
CA VAL A 93 7.44 17.33 8.34
C VAL A 93 6.81 16.29 9.24
N ILE A 94 5.79 16.66 10.02
CA ILE A 94 5.09 15.71 10.88
C ILE A 94 4.40 14.64 10.05
N ASP A 95 3.73 15.02 8.97
CA ASP A 95 3.06 14.08 8.06
C ASP A 95 4.05 13.06 7.47
N SER A 96 5.24 13.50 7.06
CA SER A 96 6.29 12.62 6.56
C SER A 96 6.87 11.71 7.65
N ILE A 97 7.01 12.19 8.89
CA ILE A 97 7.43 11.35 10.02
C ILE A 97 6.44 10.22 10.26
N LEU A 98 5.15 10.49 10.07
CA LEU A 98 4.09 9.50 10.20
C LEU A 98 4.06 8.48 9.05
N ASP A 99 4.91 8.62 8.03
CA ASP A 99 5.15 7.60 7.00
C ASP A 99 6.18 6.54 7.42
N ILE A 100 7.00 6.80 8.43
CA ILE A 100 8.02 5.86 8.93
C ILE A 100 7.45 4.47 9.26
N PRO A 101 6.27 4.30 9.86
CA PRO A 101 5.69 2.97 10.05
C PRO A 101 5.50 2.16 8.77
N TYR A 102 5.25 2.82 7.65
CA TYR A 102 5.02 2.15 6.36
C TYR A 102 6.32 1.77 5.68
N TYR A 103 7.33 2.64 5.73
CA TYR A 103 8.65 2.42 5.13
C TYR A 103 9.66 1.78 6.08
N GLY A 104 9.41 1.78 7.39
CA GLY A 104 10.25 1.22 8.44
C GLY A 104 11.37 2.14 8.90
N PHE A 105 11.82 3.07 8.05
CA PHE A 105 12.97 3.94 8.27
C PHE A 105 12.74 5.29 7.58
N GLY A 106 13.08 6.37 8.26
CA GLY A 106 13.01 7.73 7.74
C GLY A 106 14.24 8.54 8.11
N VAL A 107 14.66 9.43 7.23
CA VAL A 107 15.84 10.29 7.42
C VAL A 107 15.48 11.75 7.14
N TYR A 108 15.87 12.62 8.04
CA TYR A 108 15.63 14.06 7.99
C TYR A 108 16.97 14.81 8.05
N GLU A 109 17.27 15.54 6.98
CA GLU A 109 18.41 16.44 6.96
C GLU A 109 18.09 17.69 7.75
N ILE A 110 19.07 18.18 8.53
CA ILE A 110 18.97 19.41 9.29
C ILE A 110 19.73 20.50 8.54
N ASN A 111 19.01 21.51 8.09
CA ASN A 111 19.60 22.74 7.57
C ASN A 111 19.60 23.82 8.65
N TRP A 112 20.77 24.42 8.87
CA TRP A 112 20.97 25.44 9.87
C TRP A 112 21.02 26.83 9.25
N SER A 113 20.27 27.76 9.82
CA SER A 113 20.31 29.17 9.47
C SER A 113 20.51 30.03 10.72
N VAL A 114 21.01 31.27 10.57
CA VAL A 114 21.21 32.16 11.70
C VAL A 114 20.12 33.24 11.67
N ASN A 115 19.37 33.34 12.77
CA ASN A 115 18.38 34.38 12.96
C ASN A 115 18.56 35.01 14.34
N ASN A 116 18.78 36.36 14.38
CA ASN A 116 18.98 37.14 15.60
C ASN A 116 20.06 36.56 16.56
N GLY A 117 21.12 35.97 15.99
CA GLY A 117 22.23 35.41 16.76
C GLY A 117 22.02 34.03 17.29
N ILE A 118 20.86 33.39 16.99
CA ILE A 118 20.53 32.02 17.31
C ILE A 118 20.61 31.20 16.03
N ILE A 119 21.20 30.01 16.10
CA ILE A 119 21.20 29.03 15.00
C ILE A 119 19.92 28.26 15.07
N ILE A 120 19.09 28.36 14.04
CA ILE A 120 17.77 27.69 13.96
C ILE A 120 17.77 26.56 12.95
N PRO A 121 17.12 25.42 13.27
CA PRO A 121 17.04 24.27 12.39
C PRO A 121 15.85 24.35 11.44
N THR A 122 15.98 23.76 10.27
CA THR A 122 14.87 23.33 9.41
C THR A 122 15.07 21.88 9.03
N LEU A 123 13.98 21.09 9.03
CA LEU A 123 14.02 19.68 8.71
C LEU A 123 13.53 19.43 7.28
N HIS A 124 14.26 18.61 6.56
CA HIS A 124 13.90 18.15 5.22
C HIS A 124 13.98 16.64 5.13
N GLU A 125 12.87 16.00 4.79
CA GLU A 125 12.87 14.57 4.49
C GLU A 125 13.83 14.28 3.33
N ARG A 126 14.58 13.18 3.45
CA ARG A 126 15.48 12.67 2.43
C ARG A 126 15.12 11.25 2.06
N ASP A 127 15.34 10.90 0.80
CA ASP A 127 15.14 9.53 0.35
C ASP A 127 15.99 8.57 1.19
N TYR A 128 15.32 7.83 2.06
CA TYR A 128 15.95 6.90 3.00
C TYR A 128 16.79 5.82 2.31
N LYS A 129 16.56 5.54 1.03
CA LYS A 129 17.31 4.55 0.25
C LYS A 129 18.78 4.92 0.05
N ASN A 130 19.07 6.21 0.14
CA ASN A 130 20.45 6.74 0.06
C ASN A 130 21.21 6.65 1.39
N PHE A 131 20.63 6.05 2.43
CA PHE A 131 21.22 6.01 3.76
C PHE A 131 21.30 4.59 4.29
N ILE A 132 22.32 4.32 5.09
CA ILE A 132 22.51 3.04 5.76
C ILE A 132 22.75 3.25 7.25
N LEU A 133 22.36 2.25 8.04
CA LEU A 133 22.68 2.15 9.45
C LEU A 133 23.80 1.12 9.62
N ASP A 134 25.01 1.60 9.91
CA ASP A 134 26.17 0.77 10.18
C ASP A 134 26.53 0.87 11.65
N ASN A 135 26.38 -0.26 12.37
CA ASN A 135 26.60 -0.32 13.82
C ASN A 135 25.85 0.77 14.61
N GLY A 136 24.63 1.11 14.19
CA GLY A 136 23.80 2.15 14.79
C GLY A 136 24.16 3.58 14.42
N LYS A 137 25.13 3.76 13.53
CA LYS A 137 25.48 5.08 12.95
C LYS A 137 24.83 5.25 11.60
N LEU A 138 24.26 6.44 11.38
CA LEU A 138 23.72 6.83 10.09
C LEU A 138 24.87 7.22 9.16
N LYS A 139 24.88 6.64 7.96
CA LYS A 139 25.83 6.94 6.90
C LYS A 139 25.09 7.23 5.60
N PHE A 140 25.64 8.10 4.78
CA PHE A 140 25.17 8.35 3.43
C PHE A 140 25.81 7.34 2.45
N ASN A 141 25.00 6.71 1.58
CA ASN A 141 25.45 5.70 0.63
C ASN A 141 24.94 5.97 -0.81
N GLY A 142 24.52 7.19 -1.10
CA GLY A 142 23.94 7.54 -2.41
C GLY A 142 24.93 7.51 -3.57
N LEU A 143 26.25 7.52 -3.28
CA LEU A 143 27.32 7.49 -4.29
C LEU A 143 27.97 6.09 -4.45
N GLY A 144 27.41 5.05 -3.81
CA GLY A 144 27.92 3.70 -3.87
C GLY A 144 29.04 3.38 -2.87
N PHE A 145 29.42 4.33 -2.02
CA PHE A 145 30.30 4.16 -0.86
C PHE A 145 29.70 4.86 0.36
N ALA A 146 29.92 4.27 1.53
CA ALA A 146 29.36 4.77 2.77
C ALA A 146 30.21 5.90 3.34
N GLU A 147 29.60 7.07 3.52
CA GLU A 147 30.21 8.24 4.15
C GLU A 147 29.59 8.50 5.52
N ASP A 148 30.42 8.82 6.51
CA ASP A 148 29.96 9.22 7.83
C ASP A 148 29.27 10.59 7.76
N ILE A 149 28.10 10.69 8.37
CA ILE A 149 27.34 11.93 8.43
C ILE A 149 27.67 12.63 9.76
N PRO A 150 28.03 13.94 9.74
CA PRO A 150 28.16 14.70 10.97
C PRO A 150 26.88 14.67 11.81
N PHE A 151 27.02 14.65 13.13
CA PHE A 151 25.89 14.50 14.06
C PHE A 151 24.84 15.60 13.95
N ASP A 152 25.24 16.76 13.43
CA ASP A 152 24.41 17.96 13.26
C ASP A 152 23.75 18.06 11.89
N LYS A 153 23.88 17.04 11.02
CA LYS A 153 23.40 17.10 9.64
C LYS A 153 22.16 16.28 9.37
N ALA A 154 21.93 15.21 10.08
CA ALA A 154 20.75 14.36 9.83
C ALA A 154 20.30 13.65 11.09
N ILE A 155 19.00 13.41 11.15
CA ILE A 155 18.31 12.60 12.17
C ILE A 155 17.62 11.45 11.45
N ALA A 156 17.61 10.27 12.08
CA ALA A 156 16.92 9.12 11.56
C ALA A 156 16.04 8.48 12.62
N ALA A 157 14.90 7.95 12.19
CA ALA A 157 14.03 7.16 13.04
C ALA A 157 13.65 5.85 12.37
N THR A 158 13.33 4.85 13.17
CA THR A 158 12.97 3.52 12.71
C THR A 158 11.70 3.03 13.40
N TYR A 159 10.92 2.22 12.68
CA TYR A 159 9.71 1.61 13.22
C TYR A 159 9.95 0.15 13.59
N LYS A 160 9.81 -0.19 14.90
CA LYS A 160 9.99 -1.54 15.42
C LYS A 160 11.33 -2.19 15.01
N SER A 161 12.42 -1.42 15.07
CA SER A 161 13.76 -1.95 14.80
C SER A 161 14.18 -3.00 15.81
N LYS A 162 15.00 -3.95 15.35
CA LYS A 162 15.61 -5.01 16.15
C LYS A 162 17.07 -5.16 15.74
N PRO A 163 17.94 -5.77 16.57
CA PRO A 163 19.35 -5.96 16.23
C PRO A 163 19.59 -6.63 14.88
N ASN A 164 18.73 -7.58 14.50
CA ASN A 164 18.77 -8.27 13.20
C ASN A 164 17.93 -7.58 12.10
N LYS A 165 17.22 -6.51 12.43
CA LYS A 165 16.41 -5.70 11.50
C LYS A 165 16.58 -4.21 11.83
N PRO A 166 17.76 -3.62 11.60
CA PRO A 166 18.06 -2.26 12.02
C PRO A 166 17.18 -1.20 11.36
N TYR A 167 16.70 -1.45 10.15
CA TYR A 167 15.79 -0.54 9.42
C TYR A 167 14.31 -0.72 9.79
N GLY A 168 14.03 -1.45 10.87
CA GLY A 168 12.68 -1.66 11.35
C GLY A 168 11.89 -2.73 10.60
N GLN A 169 10.58 -2.70 10.78
CA GLN A 169 9.63 -3.63 10.18
C GLN A 169 8.55 -2.85 9.44
N PRO A 170 8.75 -2.52 8.16
CA PRO A 170 7.82 -1.73 7.38
C PRO A 170 6.50 -2.45 7.16
N LEU A 171 5.39 -1.76 7.39
CA LEU A 171 4.05 -2.30 7.14
C LEU A 171 3.81 -2.59 5.66
N ILE A 172 4.47 -1.86 4.77
CA ILE A 172 4.32 -2.02 3.32
C ILE A 172 4.67 -3.42 2.84
N GLN A 173 5.58 -4.13 3.51
CA GLN A 173 5.90 -5.53 3.19
C GLN A 173 4.72 -6.47 3.43
N THR A 174 3.93 -6.21 4.47
CA THR A 174 2.70 -6.97 4.74
C THR A 174 1.59 -6.56 3.79
N LEU A 175 1.45 -5.26 3.52
CA LEU A 175 0.44 -4.70 2.62
C LEU A 175 0.65 -5.16 1.18
N PHE A 176 1.88 -5.37 0.73
CA PHE A 176 2.20 -5.86 -0.61
C PHE A 176 1.38 -7.11 -0.97
N TRP A 177 1.38 -8.12 -0.11
CA TRP A 177 0.65 -9.36 -0.36
C TRP A 177 -0.85 -9.15 -0.44
N LEU A 178 -1.39 -8.35 0.47
CA LEU A 178 -2.82 -8.08 0.51
C LEU A 178 -3.27 -7.36 -0.77
N VAL A 179 -2.52 -6.34 -1.19
CA VAL A 179 -2.84 -5.57 -2.40
C VAL A 179 -2.65 -6.41 -3.67
N GLU A 180 -1.59 -7.22 -3.76
CA GLU A 180 -1.38 -8.11 -4.92
C GLU A 180 -2.49 -9.15 -5.04
N PHE A 181 -2.92 -9.78 -3.93
CA PHE A 181 -4.04 -10.71 -3.95
C PHE A 181 -5.36 -10.03 -4.31
N LYS A 182 -5.60 -8.82 -3.81
CA LYS A 182 -6.76 -8.02 -4.16
C LYS A 182 -6.80 -7.73 -5.66
N ASN A 183 -5.70 -7.23 -6.21
CA ASN A 183 -5.59 -6.89 -7.63
C ASN A 183 -5.78 -8.14 -8.52
N ALA A 184 -5.15 -9.26 -8.15
CA ALA A 184 -5.35 -10.51 -8.86
C ALA A 184 -6.81 -10.98 -8.82
N SER A 185 -7.47 -10.86 -7.66
CA SER A 185 -8.88 -11.21 -7.50
C SER A 185 -9.80 -10.34 -8.36
N LEU A 186 -9.56 -9.04 -8.40
CA LEU A 186 -10.31 -8.10 -9.24
C LEU A 186 -10.09 -8.40 -10.74
N GLN A 187 -8.86 -8.69 -11.14
CA GLN A 187 -8.56 -9.06 -12.53
C GLN A 187 -9.31 -10.33 -12.93
N PHE A 188 -9.28 -11.38 -12.10
CA PHE A 188 -10.01 -12.60 -12.38
C PHE A 188 -11.52 -12.39 -12.41
N TRP A 189 -12.03 -11.51 -11.57
CA TRP A 189 -13.46 -11.16 -11.55
C TRP A 189 -13.86 -10.48 -12.86
N VAL A 190 -13.08 -9.52 -13.35
CA VAL A 190 -13.32 -8.86 -14.65
C VAL A 190 -13.23 -9.89 -15.78
N GLU A 191 -12.20 -10.74 -15.81
CA GLU A 191 -12.06 -11.80 -16.82
C GLU A 191 -13.26 -12.78 -16.81
N LEU A 192 -13.81 -13.07 -15.62
CA LEU A 192 -15.01 -13.89 -15.48
C LEU A 192 -16.23 -13.19 -16.08
N LEU A 193 -16.41 -11.90 -15.74
CA LEU A 193 -17.52 -11.11 -16.25
C LEU A 193 -17.45 -10.94 -17.77
N GLU A 194 -16.26 -10.72 -18.35
CA GLU A 194 -16.06 -10.66 -19.79
C GLU A 194 -16.42 -11.98 -20.48
N ARG A 195 -16.02 -13.11 -19.88
CA ARG A 195 -16.24 -14.44 -20.46
C ARG A 195 -17.69 -14.90 -20.34
N PHE A 196 -18.34 -14.58 -19.25
CA PHE A 196 -19.65 -15.10 -18.89
C PHE A 196 -20.73 -14.01 -18.72
N GLY A 197 -20.37 -12.76 -18.95
CA GLY A 197 -21.30 -11.62 -18.92
C GLY A 197 -22.30 -11.68 -20.10
N THR A 198 -21.89 -12.32 -21.20
CA THR A 198 -22.78 -12.69 -22.30
C THR A 198 -23.21 -14.16 -22.09
N PRO A 199 -24.51 -14.46 -22.18
CA PRO A 199 -24.98 -15.84 -22.06
C PRO A 199 -24.35 -16.74 -23.14
N TRP A 200 -23.96 -17.94 -22.75
CA TRP A 200 -23.54 -18.94 -23.73
C TRP A 200 -24.78 -19.59 -24.31
N VAL A 201 -24.94 -19.47 -25.61
CA VAL A 201 -26.05 -20.06 -26.35
C VAL A 201 -25.56 -21.34 -27.01
N ILE A 202 -26.16 -22.46 -26.64
CA ILE A 202 -25.86 -23.78 -27.20
C ILE A 202 -27.08 -24.21 -28.00
N GLY A 203 -26.92 -24.31 -29.33
CA GLY A 203 -27.93 -24.83 -30.20
C GLY A 203 -27.67 -26.29 -30.54
N LYS A 204 -28.74 -27.12 -30.55
CA LYS A 204 -28.75 -28.48 -31.06
C LYS A 204 -29.78 -28.59 -32.17
N THR A 205 -29.42 -29.21 -33.26
CA THR A 205 -30.31 -29.47 -34.36
C THR A 205 -29.94 -30.77 -35.06
N GLU A 206 -30.93 -31.46 -35.60
CA GLU A 206 -30.76 -32.57 -36.54
C GLU A 206 -30.78 -32.10 -37.99
N GLY A 207 -31.21 -30.83 -38.23
CA GLY A 207 -31.26 -30.16 -39.50
C GLY A 207 -29.99 -29.43 -39.94
N ASP A 208 -30.13 -28.23 -40.52
CA ASP A 208 -29.00 -27.43 -40.98
C ASP A 208 -28.34 -26.66 -39.86
N LYS A 209 -27.15 -27.13 -39.46
CA LYS A 209 -26.31 -26.51 -38.40
C LYS A 209 -25.88 -25.10 -38.70
N ASN A 210 -25.76 -24.72 -40.01
CA ASN A 210 -25.35 -23.38 -40.38
C ASN A 210 -26.51 -22.40 -40.22
N ALA A 211 -27.73 -22.82 -40.58
CA ALA A 211 -28.93 -22.01 -40.39
C ALA A 211 -29.16 -21.74 -38.91
N LEU A 212 -29.04 -22.74 -38.01
CA LEU A 212 -29.18 -22.57 -36.57
C LEU A 212 -28.06 -21.66 -36.02
N ALA A 213 -26.83 -21.78 -36.51
CA ALA A 213 -25.72 -20.92 -36.07
C ALA A 213 -25.93 -19.45 -36.46
N ASP A 214 -26.49 -19.18 -37.64
CA ASP A 214 -26.83 -17.83 -38.09
C ASP A 214 -27.99 -17.24 -37.26
N GLU A 215 -28.96 -18.03 -36.88
CA GLU A 215 -30.07 -17.63 -36.00
C GLU A 215 -29.58 -17.31 -34.58
N ILE A 216 -28.70 -18.15 -34.01
CA ILE A 216 -28.07 -17.88 -32.71
C ILE A 216 -27.26 -16.57 -32.76
N TYR A 217 -26.54 -16.34 -33.85
CA TYR A 217 -25.76 -15.09 -34.03
C TYR A 217 -26.68 -13.86 -34.06
N ASN A 218 -27.78 -13.94 -34.77
CA ASN A 218 -28.78 -12.86 -34.84
C ASN A 218 -29.45 -12.63 -33.49
N MET A 219 -29.77 -13.69 -32.76
CA MET A 219 -30.32 -13.61 -31.39
C MET A 219 -29.38 -12.89 -30.44
N LEU A 220 -28.06 -13.13 -30.52
CA LEU A 220 -27.07 -12.42 -29.72
C LEU A 220 -26.97 -10.93 -30.09
N GLY A 221 -27.35 -10.56 -31.29
CA GLY A 221 -27.48 -9.18 -31.75
C GLY A 221 -28.72 -8.43 -31.24
N GLY A 222 -29.60 -9.10 -30.51
CA GLY A 222 -30.83 -8.54 -29.94
C GLY A 222 -32.10 -8.87 -30.73
N ASP A 223 -32.00 -9.68 -31.79
CA ASP A 223 -33.14 -10.16 -32.59
C ASP A 223 -33.73 -11.45 -31.93
N GLY A 224 -34.95 -11.77 -32.27
CA GLY A 224 -35.58 -13.03 -31.86
C GLY A 224 -35.13 -14.19 -32.75
N ALA A 225 -34.98 -15.40 -32.17
CA ALA A 225 -34.74 -16.60 -32.92
C ALA A 225 -36.08 -17.33 -33.19
N VAL A 226 -36.22 -17.87 -34.40
CA VAL A 226 -37.33 -18.75 -34.78
C VAL A 226 -36.76 -20.17 -34.93
N LEU A 227 -37.21 -21.09 -34.11
CA LEU A 227 -36.71 -22.45 -34.07
C LEU A 227 -37.68 -23.40 -34.73
N ASP A 228 -37.19 -24.45 -35.38
CA ASP A 228 -38.00 -25.57 -35.82
C ASP A 228 -38.29 -26.48 -34.61
N THR A 229 -39.34 -27.34 -34.77
CA THR A 229 -39.79 -28.19 -33.67
C THR A 229 -38.75 -29.19 -33.18
N GLU A 230 -37.70 -29.44 -33.97
CA GLU A 230 -36.60 -30.36 -33.64
C GLU A 230 -35.35 -29.65 -33.10
N ASP A 231 -35.36 -28.31 -33.07
CA ASP A 231 -34.22 -27.49 -32.60
C ASP A 231 -34.36 -27.17 -31.13
N GLU A 232 -33.23 -27.22 -30.41
CA GLU A 232 -33.15 -26.88 -29.01
C GLU A 232 -32.07 -25.78 -28.84
N ILE A 233 -32.42 -24.64 -28.24
CA ILE A 233 -31.47 -23.64 -27.78
C ILE A 233 -31.44 -23.65 -26.27
N LYS A 234 -30.25 -23.83 -25.70
CA LYS A 234 -30.01 -23.73 -24.28
C LYS A 234 -29.15 -22.53 -23.98
N ILE A 235 -29.64 -21.65 -23.14
CA ILE A 235 -28.92 -20.51 -22.64
C ILE A 235 -28.27 -20.89 -21.30
N GLU A 236 -26.95 -20.99 -21.32
CA GLU A 236 -26.16 -21.24 -20.09
C GLU A 236 -25.64 -19.90 -19.55
N THR A 237 -26.08 -19.59 -18.36
CA THR A 237 -25.57 -18.44 -17.58
C THR A 237 -24.83 -18.95 -16.37
N VAL A 238 -23.73 -18.33 -16.03
CA VAL A 238 -23.06 -18.61 -14.76
C VAL A 238 -23.92 -18.02 -13.62
N LYS A 239 -24.56 -18.91 -12.87
CA LYS A 239 -25.47 -18.52 -11.78
C LYS A 239 -24.75 -17.91 -10.58
N ASP A 240 -23.44 -18.16 -10.46
CA ASP A 240 -22.64 -17.71 -9.34
C ASP A 240 -21.32 -17.12 -9.86
N GLY A 241 -21.19 -15.79 -9.74
CA GLY A 241 -20.00 -15.07 -10.18
C GLY A 241 -18.73 -15.35 -9.34
N GLY A 242 -18.77 -16.41 -8.50
CA GLY A 242 -17.72 -16.74 -7.54
C GLY A 242 -17.71 -15.78 -6.35
N ASN A 243 -17.03 -16.17 -5.27
CA ASN A 243 -16.94 -15.40 -4.03
C ASN A 243 -15.89 -14.28 -4.12
N PHE A 244 -15.70 -13.68 -5.33
CA PHE A 244 -14.69 -12.60 -5.52
C PHE A 244 -14.97 -11.39 -4.65
N LYS A 245 -16.23 -10.99 -4.53
CA LYS A 245 -16.63 -9.87 -3.69
C LYS A 245 -16.28 -10.13 -2.23
N GLU A 246 -16.61 -11.30 -1.71
CA GLU A 246 -16.28 -11.69 -0.32
C GLU A 246 -14.77 -11.74 -0.09
N LEU A 247 -14.01 -12.24 -1.08
CA LEU A 247 -12.55 -12.27 -1.01
C LEU A 247 -11.97 -10.86 -0.99
N VAL A 248 -12.43 -9.95 -1.86
CA VAL A 248 -11.98 -8.56 -1.88
C VAL A 248 -12.34 -7.85 -0.57
N GLU A 249 -13.57 -8.04 -0.06
CA GLU A 249 -13.98 -7.49 1.23
C GLU A 249 -13.14 -8.03 2.40
N TYR A 250 -12.82 -9.32 2.38
CA TYR A 250 -11.93 -9.93 3.37
C TYR A 250 -10.53 -9.30 3.33
N ILE A 251 -9.96 -9.14 2.13
CA ILE A 251 -8.63 -8.52 1.97
C ILE A 251 -8.66 -7.05 2.41
N ASP A 252 -9.70 -6.31 2.06
CA ASP A 252 -9.85 -4.92 2.51
C ASP A 252 -9.93 -4.80 4.04
N ASN A 253 -10.58 -5.76 4.70
CA ASN A 253 -10.61 -5.82 6.15
C ASN A 253 -9.22 -6.13 6.73
N GLN A 254 -8.46 -7.05 6.13
CA GLN A 254 -7.09 -7.35 6.54
C GLN A 254 -6.17 -6.14 6.37
N ILE A 255 -6.30 -5.36 5.28
CA ILE A 255 -5.56 -4.11 5.08
C ILE A 255 -5.86 -3.13 6.23
N ARG A 256 -7.15 -2.96 6.57
CA ARG A 256 -7.54 -2.09 7.70
C ARG A 256 -6.97 -2.58 9.02
N GLU A 257 -7.02 -3.88 9.29
CA GLU A 257 -6.46 -4.47 10.52
C GLU A 257 -4.95 -4.23 10.63
N VAL A 258 -4.20 -4.38 9.56
CA VAL A 258 -2.75 -4.13 9.53
C VAL A 258 -2.43 -2.66 9.82
N ILE A 259 -3.19 -1.73 9.24
CA ILE A 259 -2.91 -0.29 9.35
C ILE A 259 -3.50 0.31 10.63
N LEU A 260 -4.73 -0.08 10.98
CA LEU A 260 -5.52 0.53 12.06
C LEU A 260 -5.55 -0.32 13.35
N GLY A 261 -4.86 -1.46 13.37
CA GLY A 261 -4.80 -2.35 14.54
C GLY A 261 -6.11 -3.08 14.87
N GLY A 262 -7.12 -2.96 14.02
CA GLY A 262 -8.41 -3.61 14.20
C GLY A 262 -9.34 -3.38 13.02
N ASN A 263 -10.38 -4.19 12.91
CA ASN A 263 -11.38 -4.07 11.87
C ASN A 263 -12.36 -2.93 12.17
N LEU A 264 -11.93 -1.70 11.92
CA LEU A 264 -12.72 -0.48 12.06
C LEU A 264 -13.69 -0.37 10.88
N THR A 265 -14.54 -1.37 10.66
CA THR A 265 -15.55 -1.29 9.61
C THR A 265 -16.63 -0.30 10.03
N ALA A 266 -16.87 0.68 9.17
CA ALA A 266 -18.05 1.55 9.24
C ALA A 266 -19.39 0.76 9.15
N ASN A 267 -19.33 -0.53 8.93
CA ASN A 267 -20.42 -1.46 8.76
C ASN A 267 -20.76 -2.24 10.05
N VAL A 268 -20.59 -1.62 11.22
CA VAL A 268 -21.20 -2.20 12.43
C VAL A 268 -22.70 -1.94 12.38
N GLN A 269 -23.41 -2.79 11.65
CA GLN A 269 -24.86 -2.85 11.78
C GLN A 269 -25.18 -3.20 13.25
N GLY A 270 -25.65 -2.23 14.02
CA GLY A 270 -26.00 -2.43 15.43
C GLY A 270 -24.85 -2.34 16.43
N GLY A 271 -23.80 -1.58 16.12
CA GLY A 271 -22.67 -1.36 17.04
C GLY A 271 -23.13 -0.72 18.35
N SER A 272 -22.96 -1.46 19.45
CA SER A 272 -23.18 -0.93 20.77
C SER A 272 -22.15 0.17 21.07
N LEU A 273 -22.47 1.12 21.93
CA LEU A 273 -21.57 2.14 22.46
C LEU A 273 -20.24 1.51 22.97
N ALA A 274 -20.31 0.29 23.48
CA ALA A 274 -19.14 -0.48 23.94
C ALA A 274 -18.17 -0.81 22.79
N ALA A 275 -18.65 -1.22 21.62
CA ALA A 275 -17.80 -1.50 20.46
C ALA A 275 -17.12 -0.21 19.96
N ALA A 276 -17.83 0.91 19.90
CA ALA A 276 -17.26 2.21 19.53
C ALA A 276 -16.14 2.65 20.50
N ASN A 277 -16.31 2.42 21.80
CA ASN A 277 -15.30 2.76 22.80
C ASN A 277 -14.03 1.90 22.68
N VAL A 278 -14.17 0.59 22.40
CA VAL A 278 -13.02 -0.30 22.15
C VAL A 278 -12.25 0.15 20.90
N HIS A 279 -12.97 0.51 19.84
CA HIS A 279 -12.33 1.00 18.61
C HIS A 279 -11.59 2.31 18.83
N ASN A 280 -12.15 3.24 19.63
CA ASN A 280 -11.47 4.48 19.96
C ASN A 280 -10.21 4.23 20.80
N ALA A 281 -10.24 3.30 21.74
CA ALA A 281 -9.07 2.95 22.55
C ALA A 281 -7.91 2.40 21.68
N VAL A 282 -8.19 1.47 20.77
CA VAL A 282 -7.17 0.96 19.82
C VAL A 282 -6.59 2.08 18.95
N ARG A 283 -7.42 3.01 18.54
CA ARG A 283 -7.00 4.16 17.73
C ARG A 283 -6.10 5.12 18.52
N GLU A 284 -6.41 5.33 19.80
CA GLU A 284 -5.58 6.14 20.71
C GLU A 284 -4.24 5.47 20.99
N ASP A 285 -4.20 4.15 21.19
CA ASP A 285 -2.97 3.39 21.36
C ASP A 285 -2.04 3.49 20.15
N LEU A 286 -2.61 3.41 18.92
CA LEU A 286 -1.84 3.60 17.70
C LEU A 286 -1.32 5.03 17.56
N ALA A 287 -2.15 6.03 17.83
CA ALA A 287 -1.75 7.42 17.81
C ALA A 287 -0.60 7.68 18.79
N GLN A 288 -0.67 7.09 19.99
CA GLN A 288 0.40 7.19 20.98
C GLN A 288 1.70 6.51 20.49
N ALA A 289 1.60 5.37 19.80
CA ALA A 289 2.77 4.72 19.21
C ALA A 289 3.40 5.57 18.09
N ASP A 290 2.59 6.23 17.28
CA ASP A 290 3.05 7.14 16.22
C ASP A 290 3.67 8.42 16.80
N GLU A 291 3.09 8.98 17.86
CA GLU A 291 3.67 10.10 18.62
C GLU A 291 5.05 9.78 19.19
N ASN A 292 5.28 8.55 19.61
CA ASN A 292 6.60 8.15 20.12
C ASN A 292 7.69 8.28 19.04
N ILE A 293 7.34 8.05 17.76
CA ILE A 293 8.28 8.25 16.63
C ILE A 293 8.55 9.74 16.43
N VAL A 294 7.50 10.57 16.44
CA VAL A 294 7.63 12.03 16.35
C VAL A 294 8.49 12.55 17.50
N ASN A 295 8.19 12.14 18.71
CA ASN A 295 8.92 12.51 19.93
C ASN A 295 10.40 12.07 19.90
N GLN A 296 10.72 10.95 19.25
CA GLN A 296 12.12 10.55 19.06
C GLN A 296 12.86 11.60 18.23
N ILE A 297 12.32 12.01 17.10
CA ILE A 297 12.94 13.01 16.21
C ILE A 297 13.02 14.38 16.91
N ILE A 298 11.97 14.77 17.65
CA ILE A 298 11.97 16.00 18.44
C ILE A 298 13.15 16.01 19.46
N ARG A 299 13.31 14.94 20.21
CA ARG A 299 14.38 14.82 21.23
C ARG A 299 15.77 14.89 20.60
N GLU A 300 15.97 14.23 19.47
CA GLU A 300 17.25 14.24 18.76
C GLU A 300 17.54 15.64 18.18
N LEU A 301 16.53 16.34 17.66
CA LEU A 301 16.68 17.71 17.19
C LEU A 301 17.01 18.66 18.34
N ILE A 302 16.31 18.57 19.47
CA ILE A 302 16.58 19.41 20.64
C ILE A 302 18.00 19.20 21.15
N TRP A 303 18.44 17.94 21.25
CA TRP A 303 19.80 17.63 21.67
C TRP A 303 20.86 18.20 20.71
N THR A 304 20.63 18.06 19.41
CA THR A 304 21.52 18.60 18.36
C THR A 304 21.54 20.12 18.40
N PHE A 305 20.37 20.75 18.52
CA PHE A 305 20.22 22.20 18.64
C PHE A 305 20.99 22.77 19.83
N GLN A 306 20.88 22.14 21.00
CA GLN A 306 21.62 22.55 22.19
C GLN A 306 23.13 22.45 21.97
N LYS A 307 23.62 21.37 21.36
CA LYS A 307 25.07 21.24 21.09
C LYS A 307 25.57 22.28 20.11
N VAL A 308 24.88 22.54 19.01
CA VAL A 308 25.27 23.50 17.98
C VAL A 308 25.32 24.90 18.58
N ASN A 309 24.32 25.32 19.35
CA ASN A 309 24.28 26.64 19.96
C ASN A 309 25.28 26.81 21.11
N ASN A 310 25.51 25.80 21.96
CA ASN A 310 26.48 25.83 23.03
C ASN A 310 27.93 25.86 22.52
N THR A 311 28.25 25.20 21.42
CA THR A 311 29.57 25.20 20.80
C THR A 311 29.91 26.61 20.26
N GLN A 312 28.92 27.36 19.77
CA GLN A 312 29.16 28.77 19.35
C GLN A 312 29.45 29.71 20.52
N HIS A 313 28.86 29.48 21.70
CA HIS A 313 29.18 30.28 22.88
C HIS A 313 30.62 30.05 23.38
N GLN A 314 31.17 28.83 23.19
CA GLN A 314 32.57 28.55 23.54
C GLN A 314 33.59 29.12 22.55
N ILE A 315 33.21 29.38 21.30
CA ILE A 315 34.10 29.97 20.29
C ILE A 315 34.13 31.51 20.39
N LYS A 316 33.17 32.14 21.02
CA LYS A 316 33.09 33.61 21.21
C LYS A 316 33.69 34.10 22.54
N GLY A 317 34.18 33.23 23.39
CA GLY A 317 34.92 33.49 24.62
C GLY A 317 36.41 33.26 24.43
#